data_623bb78a8bd5f5d088087f23c70359f1
#
_entry.id   623bb78a8bd5f5d088087f23c70359f1
#
_cell.length_a   1.000
_cell.length_b   1.000
_cell.length_c   1.000
_cell.angle_alpha   90.00
_cell.angle_beta   90.00
_cell.angle_gamma   90.00
#
_symmetry.space_group_name_H-M   'P 1'
#
loop_
_entity.id
_entity.type
_entity.pdbx_description
1 polymer ?
#
loop_
_entity_poly.entity_id
_entity_poly.type
_entity_poly.pdbx_seq_one_letter_code
_entity_poly.pdbx_strand_id
1 'polypeptide(L)'
;MTRLEGKVAIITGAAQGMGAAHAKLFVEQGAKVVLTDLNEEKGQAFAAELGENALFVKQNVAKEEDWATVVAAAEEKFGPVNVLVNNAGITMAKPMMQTTVEEYRRIVEINQVSVFLGMKAVLPSMQKAGGGSIVNVSSMNGLVAGAIGYTDTKFAVRGMTKAAAMEVAHYNVRVNSVHPGVIATPMVVQEDTKAAVEEFAKHIPLGRVAQPEEVSNMVLFLASDESSYSTGSEFV
;
A
#
# COMPACT_ATOMS: atom_id res chain seq x y z
N MET A 1 24.68 -4.53 -2.19
CA MET A 1 24.12 -3.38 -2.90
C MET A 1 22.72 -3.17 -2.39
N THR A 2 22.37 -1.95 -2.08
CA THR A 2 21.01 -1.57 -1.69
C THR A 2 20.09 -1.61 -2.92
N ARG A 3 18.92 -2.26 -2.79
CA ARG A 3 18.01 -2.55 -3.93
C ARG A 3 17.18 -1.33 -4.36
N LEU A 4 17.09 -0.31 -3.50
CA LEU A 4 16.30 0.91 -3.73
C LEU A 4 17.15 2.20 -3.67
N GLU A 5 18.45 2.10 -3.92
CA GLU A 5 19.31 3.28 -4.02
C GLU A 5 18.79 4.26 -5.07
N GLY A 6 18.68 5.55 -4.70
CA GLY A 6 18.13 6.60 -5.57
C GLY A 6 16.60 6.58 -5.74
N LYS A 7 15.87 5.69 -5.06
CA LYS A 7 14.40 5.69 -5.10
C LYS A 7 13.83 6.64 -4.06
N VAL A 8 12.78 7.38 -4.46
CA VAL A 8 11.94 8.22 -3.60
C VAL A 8 10.56 7.59 -3.57
N ALA A 9 10.18 7.05 -2.43
CA ALA A 9 8.96 6.28 -2.25
C ALA A 9 7.92 7.02 -1.39
N ILE A 10 6.64 6.95 -1.79
CA ILE A 10 5.51 7.29 -0.92
C ILE A 10 4.83 5.98 -0.51
N ILE A 11 4.61 5.79 0.79
CA ILE A 11 3.93 4.61 1.35
C ILE A 11 2.76 5.08 2.21
N THR A 12 1.54 4.69 1.86
CA THR A 12 0.33 5.09 2.58
C THR A 12 -0.05 4.10 3.68
N GLY A 13 -0.66 4.59 4.77
CA GLY A 13 -1.00 3.76 5.94
C GLY A 13 0.26 3.23 6.63
N ALA A 14 1.31 4.05 6.74
CA ALA A 14 2.65 3.63 7.12
C ALA A 14 3.01 3.87 8.59
N ALA A 15 2.07 4.33 9.43
CA ALA A 15 2.33 4.49 10.87
C ALA A 15 2.34 3.16 11.64
N GLN A 16 1.87 2.06 11.04
CA GLN A 16 1.83 0.73 11.68
C GLN A 16 1.65 -0.40 10.66
N GLY A 17 1.70 -1.65 11.12
CA GLY A 17 1.38 -2.85 10.33
C GLY A 17 2.27 -3.02 9.10
N MET A 18 1.68 -3.48 7.98
CA MET A 18 2.43 -3.72 6.74
C MET A 18 3.11 -2.46 6.22
N GLY A 19 2.41 -1.30 6.25
CA GLY A 19 2.98 -0.05 5.75
C GLY A 19 4.24 0.37 6.50
N ALA A 20 4.27 0.21 7.82
CA ALA A 20 5.47 0.46 8.63
C ALA A 20 6.60 -0.53 8.28
N ALA A 21 6.28 -1.81 8.12
CA ALA A 21 7.26 -2.82 7.72
C ALA A 21 7.84 -2.53 6.31
N HIS A 22 7.00 -2.10 5.36
CA HIS A 22 7.47 -1.67 4.03
C HIS A 22 8.43 -0.48 4.14
N ALA A 23 8.04 0.55 4.91
CA ALA A 23 8.83 1.76 5.07
C ALA A 23 10.21 1.47 5.69
N LYS A 24 10.25 0.65 6.76
CA LYS A 24 11.49 0.22 7.39
C LYS A 24 12.42 -0.48 6.41
N LEU A 25 11.90 -1.50 5.73
CA LEU A 25 12.67 -2.26 4.76
C LEU A 25 13.17 -1.38 3.60
N PHE A 26 12.35 -0.43 3.12
CA PHE A 26 12.73 0.46 2.04
C PHE A 26 13.89 1.38 2.43
N VAL A 27 13.85 1.96 3.65
CA VAL A 27 14.96 2.77 4.18
C VAL A 27 16.22 1.92 4.33
N GLU A 28 16.13 0.70 4.87
CA GLU A 28 17.24 -0.23 4.98
C GLU A 28 17.84 -0.60 3.61
N GLN A 29 17.03 -0.55 2.55
CA GLN A 29 17.44 -0.82 1.18
C GLN A 29 17.84 0.45 0.39
N GLY A 30 18.03 1.58 1.07
CA GLY A 30 18.60 2.80 0.52
C GLY A 30 17.58 3.78 -0.09
N ALA A 31 16.28 3.53 0.04
CA ALA A 31 15.26 4.48 -0.40
C ALA A 31 15.12 5.67 0.54
N LYS A 32 14.69 6.80 -0.01
CA LYS A 32 14.09 7.91 0.72
C LYS A 32 12.59 7.70 0.76
N VAL A 33 11.97 7.75 1.95
CA VAL A 33 10.59 7.31 2.15
C VAL A 33 9.74 8.41 2.76
N VAL A 34 8.64 8.75 2.10
CA VAL A 34 7.57 9.56 2.68
C VAL A 34 6.49 8.62 3.21
N LEU A 35 6.35 8.60 4.52
CA LEU A 35 5.32 7.84 5.23
C LEU A 35 4.08 8.71 5.38
N THR A 36 2.91 8.16 5.05
CA THR A 36 1.67 8.88 5.26
C THR A 36 0.67 8.06 6.07
N ASP A 37 -0.07 8.73 6.96
CA ASP A 37 -1.12 8.13 7.79
C ASP A 37 -2.04 9.23 8.35
N LEU A 38 -3.21 8.83 8.86
CA LEU A 38 -4.06 9.71 9.69
C LEU A 38 -3.49 9.89 11.10
N ASN A 39 -2.78 8.89 11.61
CA ASN A 39 -2.19 8.90 12.96
C ASN A 39 -0.86 9.66 12.94
N GLU A 40 -0.96 10.95 13.19
CA GLU A 40 0.19 11.87 13.16
C GLU A 40 1.24 11.54 14.21
N GLU A 41 0.81 11.28 15.46
CA GLU A 41 1.72 10.98 16.56
C GLU A 41 2.58 9.74 16.28
N LYS A 42 1.94 8.63 15.94
CA LYS A 42 2.66 7.39 15.60
C LYS A 42 3.53 7.55 14.34
N GLY A 43 3.02 8.24 13.33
CA GLY A 43 3.73 8.42 12.08
C GLY A 43 5.00 9.28 12.25
N GLN A 44 4.92 10.39 13.00
CA GLN A 44 6.07 11.23 13.31
C GLN A 44 7.12 10.48 14.15
N ALA A 45 6.69 9.77 15.18
CA ALA A 45 7.59 8.97 16.01
C ALA A 45 8.33 7.92 15.19
N PHE A 46 7.62 7.21 14.31
CA PHE A 46 8.21 6.18 13.48
C PHE A 46 9.16 6.76 12.40
N ALA A 47 8.80 7.88 11.78
CA ALA A 47 9.71 8.55 10.85
C ALA A 47 11.00 9.03 11.54
N ALA A 48 10.90 9.53 12.78
CA ALA A 48 12.07 9.91 13.58
C ALA A 48 12.97 8.71 13.91
N GLU A 49 12.38 7.53 14.18
CA GLU A 49 13.12 6.28 14.37
C GLU A 49 13.89 5.86 13.11
N LEU A 50 13.28 6.03 11.93
CA LEU A 50 13.90 5.68 10.64
C LEU A 50 15.00 6.68 10.20
N GLY A 51 15.04 7.88 10.76
CA GLY A 51 16.09 8.87 10.55
C GLY A 51 15.91 9.75 9.31
N GLU A 52 17.00 10.29 8.80
CA GLU A 52 17.01 11.35 7.77
C GLU A 52 16.43 10.96 6.41
N ASN A 53 16.39 9.65 6.12
CA ASN A 53 15.82 9.10 4.88
C ASN A 53 14.30 8.89 4.97
N ALA A 54 13.66 9.30 6.07
CA ALA A 54 12.23 9.22 6.27
C ALA A 54 11.61 10.60 6.52
N LEU A 55 10.40 10.79 6.02
CA LEU A 55 9.57 11.97 6.26
C LEU A 55 8.14 11.51 6.52
N PHE A 56 7.52 12.01 7.58
CA PHE A 56 6.09 11.78 7.80
C PHE A 56 5.27 12.98 7.31
N VAL A 57 4.18 12.69 6.60
CA VAL A 57 3.17 13.67 6.19
C VAL A 57 1.79 13.13 6.58
N LYS A 58 1.03 13.88 7.39
CA LYS A 58 -0.34 13.53 7.70
C LYS A 58 -1.20 13.55 6.46
N GLN A 59 -1.96 12.50 6.22
CA GLN A 59 -2.77 12.35 5.02
C GLN A 59 -4.07 11.60 5.28
N ASN A 60 -5.18 12.13 4.78
CA ASN A 60 -6.37 11.35 4.48
C ASN A 60 -6.32 10.94 3.01
N VAL A 61 -6.05 9.66 2.73
CA VAL A 61 -5.90 9.15 1.35
C VAL A 61 -7.14 9.32 0.47
N ALA A 62 -8.31 9.54 1.07
CA ALA A 62 -9.56 9.80 0.35
C ALA A 62 -9.73 11.28 -0.10
N LYS A 63 -8.78 12.16 0.25
CA LYS A 63 -8.81 13.58 -0.11
C LYS A 63 -7.77 13.89 -1.18
N GLU A 64 -8.21 14.43 -2.32
CA GLU A 64 -7.32 14.76 -3.43
C GLU A 64 -6.31 15.86 -3.06
N GLU A 65 -6.72 16.84 -2.26
CA GLU A 65 -5.85 17.93 -1.78
C GLU A 65 -4.69 17.44 -0.91
N ASP A 66 -4.90 16.39 -0.10
CA ASP A 66 -3.85 15.81 0.74
C ASP A 66 -2.77 15.14 -0.12
N TRP A 67 -3.15 14.53 -1.24
CA TRP A 67 -2.20 13.94 -2.19
C TRP A 67 -1.26 14.98 -2.80
N ALA A 68 -1.80 16.16 -3.18
CA ALA A 68 -0.97 17.26 -3.70
C ALA A 68 0.08 17.70 -2.66
N THR A 69 -0.33 17.81 -1.39
CA THR A 69 0.55 18.15 -0.27
C THR A 69 1.65 17.09 -0.08
N VAL A 70 1.31 15.81 -0.13
CA VAL A 70 2.27 14.70 0.04
C VAL A 70 3.31 14.68 -1.07
N VAL A 71 2.87 14.80 -2.33
CA VAL A 71 3.79 14.80 -3.49
C VAL A 71 4.72 16.03 -3.43
N ALA A 72 4.19 17.21 -3.11
CA ALA A 72 5.01 18.42 -2.97
C ALA A 72 6.06 18.27 -1.86
N ALA A 73 5.70 17.74 -0.70
CA ALA A 73 6.63 17.50 0.40
C ALA A 73 7.71 16.46 0.03
N ALA A 74 7.34 15.43 -0.72
CA ALA A 74 8.30 14.45 -1.23
C ALA A 74 9.30 15.07 -2.21
N GLU A 75 8.81 15.83 -3.19
CA GLU A 75 9.65 16.51 -4.18
C GLU A 75 10.59 17.52 -3.53
N GLU A 76 10.10 18.31 -2.57
CA GLU A 76 10.90 19.31 -1.84
C GLU A 76 12.02 18.67 -1.02
N LYS A 77 11.71 17.60 -0.29
CA LYS A 77 12.68 16.98 0.64
C LYS A 77 13.65 16.04 -0.07
N PHE A 78 13.19 15.27 -1.04
CA PHE A 78 13.92 14.12 -1.58
C PHE A 78 14.07 14.14 -3.11
N GLY A 79 13.31 14.97 -3.81
CA GLY A 79 13.26 15.00 -5.26
C GLY A 79 12.11 14.19 -5.85
N PRO A 80 12.07 14.01 -7.17
CA PRO A 80 10.95 13.40 -7.86
C PRO A 80 10.62 11.99 -7.36
N VAL A 81 9.33 11.74 -7.09
CA VAL A 81 8.80 10.44 -6.66
C VAL A 81 8.89 9.43 -7.80
N ASN A 82 9.42 8.24 -7.53
CA ASN A 82 9.49 7.14 -8.49
C ASN A 82 8.98 5.80 -7.96
N VAL A 83 8.51 5.76 -6.69
CA VAL A 83 7.81 4.60 -6.13
C VAL A 83 6.56 5.06 -5.37
N LEU A 84 5.44 4.38 -5.60
CA LEU A 84 4.23 4.51 -4.79
C LEU A 84 3.80 3.14 -4.28
N VAL A 85 3.54 3.05 -2.98
CA VAL A 85 2.88 1.90 -2.37
C VAL A 85 1.53 2.33 -1.80
N ASN A 86 0.45 2.03 -2.52
CA ASN A 86 -0.92 2.20 -2.06
C ASN A 86 -1.26 1.07 -1.09
N ASN A 87 -0.88 1.25 0.19
CA ASN A 87 -1.08 0.24 1.23
C ASN A 87 -2.25 0.59 2.19
N ALA A 88 -2.59 1.87 2.35
CA ALA A 88 -3.69 2.28 3.23
C ALA A 88 -5.01 1.57 2.89
N GLY A 89 -5.71 1.12 3.91
CA GLY A 89 -6.99 0.47 3.76
C GLY A 89 -7.63 0.15 5.10
N ILE A 90 -8.93 -0.11 5.06
CA ILE A 90 -9.71 -0.57 6.21
C ILE A 90 -10.42 -1.87 5.87
N THR A 91 -10.75 -2.65 6.89
CA THR A 91 -11.60 -3.84 6.74
C THR A 91 -13.01 -3.56 7.24
N MET A 92 -13.95 -4.32 6.73
CA MET A 92 -15.32 -4.35 7.20
C MET A 92 -15.83 -5.79 7.14
N ALA A 93 -16.10 -6.37 8.30
CA ALA A 93 -16.64 -7.73 8.43
C ALA A 93 -18.08 -7.66 8.96
N LYS A 94 -18.97 -7.02 8.20
CA LYS A 94 -20.38 -6.81 8.58
C LYS A 94 -21.28 -7.45 7.54
N PRO A 95 -22.35 -8.18 7.97
CA PRO A 95 -23.31 -8.76 7.03
C PRO A 95 -23.97 -7.67 6.16
N MET A 96 -24.24 -8.00 4.89
CA MET A 96 -24.82 -7.06 3.91
C MET A 96 -26.08 -6.34 4.43
N MET A 97 -27.00 -7.08 5.06
CA MET A 97 -28.25 -6.51 5.57
C MET A 97 -28.06 -5.56 6.78
N GLN A 98 -26.88 -5.57 7.40
CA GLN A 98 -26.55 -4.71 8.53
C GLN A 98 -25.61 -3.56 8.13
N THR A 99 -25.09 -3.58 6.90
CA THR A 99 -24.18 -2.58 6.38
C THR A 99 -24.99 -1.38 5.89
N THR A 100 -24.70 -0.18 6.42
CA THR A 100 -25.32 1.05 5.93
C THR A 100 -24.66 1.53 4.64
N VAL A 101 -25.35 2.37 3.87
CA VAL A 101 -24.81 2.96 2.63
C VAL A 101 -23.60 3.86 2.95
N GLU A 102 -23.59 4.53 4.09
CA GLU A 102 -22.49 5.38 4.56
C GLU A 102 -21.24 4.55 4.87
N GLU A 103 -21.41 3.42 5.55
CA GLU A 103 -20.30 2.49 5.82
C GLU A 103 -19.73 1.90 4.51
N TYR A 104 -20.63 1.53 3.59
CA TYR A 104 -20.23 1.03 2.28
C TYR A 104 -19.46 2.10 1.47
N ARG A 105 -19.96 3.33 1.41
CA ARG A 105 -19.27 4.43 0.75
C ARG A 105 -17.91 4.71 1.37
N ARG A 106 -17.83 4.70 2.70
CA ARG A 106 -16.56 4.92 3.40
C ARG A 106 -15.49 3.92 3.02
N ILE A 107 -15.82 2.63 2.93
CA ILE A 107 -14.82 1.62 2.54
C ILE A 107 -14.42 1.77 1.08
N VAL A 108 -15.35 2.13 0.19
CA VAL A 108 -15.05 2.43 -1.22
C VAL A 108 -14.10 3.63 -1.33
N GLU A 109 -14.37 4.72 -0.62
CA GLU A 109 -13.50 5.91 -0.62
C GLU A 109 -12.07 5.58 -0.16
N ILE A 110 -11.94 4.83 0.95
CA ILE A 110 -10.63 4.55 1.53
C ILE A 110 -9.88 3.46 0.76
N ASN A 111 -10.53 2.39 0.32
CA ASN A 111 -9.85 1.24 -0.26
C ASN A 111 -9.74 1.29 -1.79
N GLN A 112 -10.60 2.05 -2.47
CA GLN A 112 -10.69 2.07 -3.93
C GLN A 112 -10.36 3.46 -4.50
N VAL A 113 -11.13 4.49 -4.11
CA VAL A 113 -10.94 5.85 -4.66
C VAL A 113 -9.55 6.37 -4.32
N SER A 114 -9.05 6.12 -3.11
CA SER A 114 -7.70 6.51 -2.68
C SER A 114 -6.58 5.96 -3.57
N VAL A 115 -6.72 4.70 -4.04
CA VAL A 115 -5.74 4.08 -4.93
C VAL A 115 -5.70 4.79 -6.28
N PHE A 116 -6.86 5.14 -6.83
CA PHE A 116 -6.94 5.95 -8.04
C PHE A 116 -6.30 7.33 -7.82
N LEU A 117 -6.64 8.03 -6.73
CA LEU A 117 -6.07 9.34 -6.40
C LEU A 117 -4.55 9.28 -6.26
N GLY A 118 -4.02 8.25 -5.59
CA GLY A 118 -2.59 8.05 -5.43
C GLY A 118 -1.87 7.86 -6.77
N MET A 119 -2.37 6.97 -7.62
CA MET A 119 -1.81 6.76 -8.97
C MET A 119 -1.82 8.05 -9.79
N LYS A 120 -2.95 8.78 -9.78
CA LYS A 120 -3.11 10.05 -10.49
C LYS A 120 -2.12 11.10 -9.99
N ALA A 121 -1.98 11.25 -8.67
CA ALA A 121 -1.17 12.29 -8.06
C ALA A 121 0.33 12.12 -8.31
N VAL A 122 0.85 10.89 -8.29
CA VAL A 122 2.29 10.65 -8.44
C VAL A 122 2.77 10.64 -9.89
N LEU A 123 1.87 10.44 -10.87
CA LEU A 123 2.25 10.25 -12.26
C LEU A 123 3.08 11.41 -12.84
N PRO A 124 2.74 12.70 -12.61
CA PRO A 124 3.58 13.80 -13.09
C PRO A 124 5.00 13.78 -12.49
N SER A 125 5.13 13.39 -11.21
CA SER A 125 6.43 13.28 -10.54
C SER A 125 7.24 12.10 -11.11
N MET A 126 6.60 10.95 -11.36
CA MET A 126 7.25 9.81 -11.99
C MET A 126 7.72 10.10 -13.41
N GLN A 127 6.98 10.92 -14.18
CA GLN A 127 7.43 11.40 -15.49
C GLN A 127 8.70 12.25 -15.38
N LYS A 128 8.77 13.15 -14.40
CA LYS A 128 10.00 13.94 -14.11
C LYS A 128 11.16 13.03 -13.71
N ALA A 129 10.90 11.95 -12.98
CA ALA A 129 11.90 10.95 -12.60
C ALA A 129 12.36 10.04 -13.75
N GLY A 130 11.71 10.10 -14.92
CA GLY A 130 11.98 9.23 -16.08
C GLY A 130 11.37 7.83 -15.99
N GLY A 131 10.46 7.61 -15.05
CA GLY A 131 9.74 6.35 -14.86
C GLY A 131 9.46 6.06 -13.39
N GLY A 132 8.85 4.91 -13.10
CA GLY A 132 8.53 4.56 -11.72
C GLY A 132 7.88 3.20 -11.55
N SER A 133 7.58 2.87 -10.31
CA SER A 133 6.84 1.66 -9.93
C SER A 133 5.72 1.99 -8.95
N ILE A 134 4.52 1.52 -9.27
CA ILE A 134 3.34 1.59 -8.41
C ILE A 134 2.99 0.19 -7.94
N VAL A 135 2.88 0.01 -6.64
CA VAL A 135 2.47 -1.24 -5.99
C VAL A 135 1.15 -1.00 -5.26
N ASN A 136 0.09 -1.61 -5.74
CA ASN A 136 -1.22 -1.53 -5.13
C ASN A 136 -1.46 -2.74 -4.23
N VAL A 137 -1.66 -2.51 -2.93
CA VAL A 137 -1.96 -3.58 -1.98
C VAL A 137 -3.45 -3.92 -2.02
N SER A 138 -3.76 -5.01 -2.73
CA SER A 138 -5.08 -5.62 -2.76
C SER A 138 -5.25 -6.57 -1.55
N SER A 139 -5.69 -7.79 -1.79
CA SER A 139 -5.90 -8.87 -0.82
C SER A 139 -6.16 -10.18 -1.57
N MET A 140 -6.02 -11.32 -0.91
CA MET A 140 -6.61 -12.56 -1.40
C MET A 140 -8.12 -12.40 -1.67
N ASN A 141 -8.81 -11.53 -0.93
CA ASN A 141 -10.22 -11.16 -1.17
C ASN A 141 -10.42 -10.29 -2.45
N GLY A 142 -9.38 -9.92 -3.15
CA GLY A 142 -9.44 -9.41 -4.52
C GLY A 142 -9.40 -10.51 -5.59
N LEU A 143 -9.30 -11.79 -5.17
CA LEU A 143 -9.26 -12.98 -6.04
C LEU A 143 -10.41 -13.95 -5.71
N VAL A 144 -10.80 -14.04 -4.43
CA VAL A 144 -11.83 -14.94 -3.94
C VAL A 144 -12.85 -14.18 -3.08
N ALA A 145 -13.97 -14.83 -2.79
CA ALA A 145 -15.03 -14.24 -1.98
C ALA A 145 -14.61 -13.95 -0.53
N GLY A 146 -15.23 -12.91 0.04
CA GLY A 146 -15.07 -12.47 1.43
C GLY A 146 -16.22 -11.54 1.82
N ALA A 147 -15.98 -10.63 2.76
CA ALA A 147 -16.98 -9.67 3.21
C ALA A 147 -17.31 -8.65 2.12
N ILE A 148 -18.61 -8.31 1.98
CA ILE A 148 -19.08 -7.25 1.08
C ILE A 148 -18.45 -5.90 1.47
N GLY A 149 -18.24 -5.01 0.51
CA GLY A 149 -17.54 -3.74 0.71
C GLY A 149 -16.02 -3.92 0.65
N TYR A 150 -15.47 -4.83 1.45
CA TYR A 150 -14.04 -5.11 1.39
C TYR A 150 -13.64 -5.86 0.11
N THR A 151 -14.31 -6.97 -0.16
CA THR A 151 -14.05 -7.81 -1.33
C THR A 151 -14.17 -7.04 -2.64
N ASP A 152 -15.27 -6.38 -2.86
CA ASP A 152 -15.52 -5.61 -4.10
C ASP A 152 -14.49 -4.47 -4.28
N THR A 153 -14.09 -3.77 -3.20
CA THR A 153 -13.02 -2.76 -3.31
C THR A 153 -11.67 -3.38 -3.68
N LYS A 154 -11.36 -4.58 -3.16
CA LYS A 154 -10.10 -5.26 -3.48
C LYS A 154 -10.10 -5.87 -4.90
N PHE A 155 -11.25 -6.31 -5.42
CA PHE A 155 -11.42 -6.63 -6.84
C PHE A 155 -11.25 -5.39 -7.73
N ALA A 156 -11.80 -4.23 -7.31
CA ALA A 156 -11.63 -2.99 -8.04
C ALA A 156 -10.16 -2.57 -8.14
N VAL A 157 -9.38 -2.67 -7.05
CA VAL A 157 -7.93 -2.40 -7.04
C VAL A 157 -7.19 -3.28 -8.04
N ARG A 158 -7.55 -4.57 -8.12
CA ARG A 158 -7.01 -5.51 -9.11
C ARG A 158 -7.30 -5.05 -10.54
N GLY A 159 -8.55 -4.66 -10.84
CA GLY A 159 -8.95 -4.15 -12.15
C GLY A 159 -8.24 -2.83 -12.51
N MET A 160 -8.20 -1.88 -11.57
CA MET A 160 -7.50 -0.60 -11.76
C MET A 160 -6.00 -0.77 -12.03
N THR A 161 -5.35 -1.73 -11.37
CA THR A 161 -3.94 -2.04 -11.60
C THR A 161 -3.67 -2.42 -13.07
N LYS A 162 -4.51 -3.26 -13.65
CA LYS A 162 -4.38 -3.69 -15.05
C LYS A 162 -4.64 -2.54 -16.02
N ALA A 163 -5.67 -1.75 -15.77
CA ALA A 163 -6.01 -0.61 -16.61
C ALA A 163 -4.89 0.44 -16.57
N ALA A 164 -4.45 0.83 -15.37
CA ALA A 164 -3.36 1.79 -15.22
C ALA A 164 -2.05 1.30 -15.84
N ALA A 165 -1.70 0.01 -15.72
CA ALA A 165 -0.50 -0.56 -16.32
C ALA A 165 -0.45 -0.35 -17.83
N MET A 166 -1.57 -0.49 -18.52
CA MET A 166 -1.67 -0.25 -19.97
C MET A 166 -1.57 1.24 -20.30
N GLU A 167 -2.19 2.08 -19.49
CA GLU A 167 -2.27 3.52 -19.73
C GLU A 167 -0.92 4.23 -19.53
N VAL A 168 -0.16 3.85 -18.48
CA VAL A 168 1.05 4.59 -18.07
C VAL A 168 2.36 3.96 -18.55
N ALA A 169 2.34 2.81 -19.24
CA ALA A 169 3.54 2.10 -19.67
C ALA A 169 4.46 2.96 -20.57
N HIS A 170 3.89 3.82 -21.40
CA HIS A 170 4.64 4.71 -22.28
C HIS A 170 5.42 5.81 -21.54
N TYR A 171 5.15 6.01 -20.25
CA TYR A 171 5.95 6.85 -19.34
C TYR A 171 7.03 6.06 -18.58
N ASN A 172 7.27 4.80 -18.95
CA ASN A 172 8.18 3.90 -18.22
C ASN A 172 7.74 3.69 -16.74
N VAL A 173 6.43 3.69 -16.49
CA VAL A 173 5.84 3.42 -15.18
C VAL A 173 5.19 2.04 -15.17
N ARG A 174 5.58 1.21 -14.21
CA ARG A 174 5.02 -0.12 -13.97
C ARG A 174 3.96 -0.05 -12.88
N VAL A 175 2.89 -0.82 -13.01
CA VAL A 175 1.82 -0.89 -12.01
C VAL A 175 1.49 -2.35 -11.75
N ASN A 176 1.66 -2.81 -10.51
CA ASN A 176 1.38 -4.19 -10.12
C ASN A 176 0.56 -4.25 -8.83
N SER A 177 -0.11 -5.37 -8.58
CA SER A 177 -0.84 -5.60 -7.34
C SER A 177 -0.27 -6.76 -6.53
N VAL A 178 -0.27 -6.59 -5.21
CA VAL A 178 0.04 -7.66 -4.25
C VAL A 178 -1.26 -8.07 -3.55
N HIS A 179 -1.44 -9.36 -3.36
CA HIS A 179 -2.65 -9.97 -2.81
C HIS A 179 -2.33 -10.75 -1.53
N PRO A 180 -2.03 -10.08 -0.40
CA PRO A 180 -1.71 -10.77 0.84
C PRO A 180 -2.86 -11.66 1.34
N GLY A 181 -2.51 -12.77 1.96
CA GLY A 181 -3.42 -13.60 2.72
C GLY A 181 -3.68 -13.01 4.11
N VAL A 182 -3.60 -13.83 5.16
CA VAL A 182 -3.75 -13.39 6.55
C VAL A 182 -2.38 -13.00 7.12
N ILE A 183 -2.24 -11.73 7.45
CA ILE A 183 -0.98 -11.14 7.92
C ILE A 183 -1.14 -10.67 9.37
N ALA A 184 -0.17 -10.98 10.22
CA ALA A 184 -0.14 -10.63 11.65
C ALA A 184 0.06 -9.11 11.84
N THR A 185 -1.00 -8.34 11.66
CA THR A 185 -1.02 -6.88 11.84
C THR A 185 -2.03 -6.49 12.92
N PRO A 186 -1.95 -5.28 13.49
CA PRO A 186 -2.97 -4.78 14.41
C PRO A 186 -4.40 -4.77 13.85
N MET A 187 -4.56 -4.80 12.53
CA MET A 187 -5.87 -4.91 11.88
C MET A 187 -6.48 -6.31 12.03
N VAL A 188 -5.66 -7.35 12.10
CA VAL A 188 -6.07 -8.77 12.06
C VAL A 188 -5.95 -9.42 13.44
N VAL A 189 -4.84 -9.17 14.14
CA VAL A 189 -4.56 -9.79 15.44
C VAL A 189 -4.89 -8.78 16.53
N GLN A 190 -6.07 -8.95 17.12
CA GLN A 190 -6.53 -8.23 18.30
C GLN A 190 -6.78 -9.27 19.41
N GLU A 191 -6.92 -8.82 20.63
CA GLU A 191 -7.05 -9.73 21.79
C GLU A 191 -8.29 -10.65 21.66
N ASP A 192 -9.38 -10.09 21.15
CA ASP A 192 -10.66 -10.80 20.89
C ASP A 192 -10.66 -11.67 19.64
N THR A 193 -9.79 -11.41 18.65
CA THR A 193 -9.70 -12.18 17.40
C THR A 193 -8.60 -13.23 17.40
N LYS A 194 -7.66 -13.19 18.35
CA LYS A 194 -6.46 -14.03 18.38
C LYS A 194 -6.76 -15.52 18.24
N ALA A 195 -7.68 -16.06 19.06
CA ALA A 195 -8.04 -17.46 19.01
C ALA A 195 -8.66 -17.87 17.67
N ALA A 196 -9.49 -17.02 17.07
CA ALA A 196 -10.08 -17.26 15.75
C ALA A 196 -9.02 -17.24 14.64
N VAL A 197 -8.04 -16.34 14.73
CA VAL A 197 -6.91 -16.25 13.79
C VAL A 197 -6.03 -17.50 13.91
N GLU A 198 -5.73 -17.98 15.12
CA GLU A 198 -4.94 -19.20 15.34
C GLU A 198 -5.66 -20.44 14.79
N GLU A 199 -6.98 -20.53 14.95
CA GLU A 199 -7.78 -21.63 14.38
C GLU A 199 -7.80 -21.55 12.84
N PHE A 200 -8.01 -20.34 12.30
CA PHE A 200 -7.99 -20.13 10.85
C PHE A 200 -6.62 -20.47 10.24
N ALA A 201 -5.52 -20.19 10.95
CA ALA A 201 -4.16 -20.47 10.51
C ALA A 201 -3.94 -21.96 10.16
N LYS A 202 -4.65 -22.88 10.81
CA LYS A 202 -4.59 -24.33 10.52
C LYS A 202 -5.12 -24.68 9.12
N HIS A 203 -5.93 -23.83 8.51
CA HIS A 203 -6.45 -24.00 7.15
C HIS A 203 -5.53 -23.38 6.08
N ILE A 204 -4.53 -22.59 6.49
CA ILE A 204 -3.52 -22.05 5.58
C ILE A 204 -2.53 -23.18 5.25
N PRO A 205 -2.18 -23.42 3.97
CA PRO A 205 -1.25 -24.50 3.62
C PRO A 205 0.09 -24.47 4.35
N LEU A 206 0.60 -23.29 4.70
CA LEU A 206 1.82 -23.13 5.50
C LEU A 206 1.59 -23.25 7.02
N GLY A 207 0.38 -23.50 7.48
CA GLY A 207 0.01 -23.74 8.87
C GLY A 207 0.16 -22.53 9.81
N ARG A 208 0.34 -21.33 9.28
CA ARG A 208 0.52 -20.12 10.06
C ARG A 208 0.07 -18.85 9.31
N VAL A 209 -0.20 -17.80 10.03
CA VAL A 209 -0.29 -16.44 9.45
C VAL A 209 1.11 -15.94 9.07
N ALA A 210 1.17 -15.06 8.07
CA ALA A 210 2.43 -14.44 7.67
C ALA A 210 2.75 -13.20 8.54
N GLN A 211 4.02 -12.84 8.57
CA GLN A 211 4.47 -11.59 9.17
C GLN A 211 4.48 -10.45 8.12
N PRO A 212 4.32 -9.17 8.53
CA PRO A 212 4.35 -8.03 7.63
C PRO A 212 5.60 -7.98 6.72
N GLU A 213 6.74 -8.39 7.24
CA GLU A 213 8.03 -8.42 6.54
C GLU A 213 8.02 -9.39 5.35
N GLU A 214 7.24 -10.46 5.42
CA GLU A 214 7.12 -11.43 4.32
C GLU A 214 6.41 -10.80 3.11
N VAL A 215 5.41 -9.96 3.34
CA VAL A 215 4.78 -9.15 2.29
C VAL A 215 5.72 -8.05 1.81
N SER A 216 6.48 -7.44 2.73
CA SER A 216 7.42 -6.36 2.39
C SER A 216 8.49 -6.80 1.40
N ASN A 217 8.94 -8.06 1.44
CA ASN A 217 9.89 -8.60 0.49
C ASN A 217 9.35 -8.60 -0.96
N MET A 218 8.06 -8.91 -1.14
CA MET A 218 7.41 -8.84 -2.45
C MET A 218 7.24 -7.40 -2.91
N VAL A 219 6.82 -6.50 -2.01
CA VAL A 219 6.66 -5.07 -2.31
C VAL A 219 8.01 -4.46 -2.68
N LEU A 220 9.09 -4.82 -1.98
CA LEU A 220 10.47 -4.42 -2.30
C LEU A 220 10.89 -4.88 -3.70
N PHE A 221 10.65 -6.14 -4.05
CA PHE A 221 10.93 -6.66 -5.40
C PHE A 221 10.21 -5.84 -6.46
N LEU A 222 8.92 -5.56 -6.28
CA LEU A 222 8.12 -4.80 -7.23
C LEU A 222 8.52 -3.32 -7.32
N ALA A 223 8.99 -2.72 -6.23
CA ALA A 223 9.50 -1.36 -6.20
C ALA A 223 10.88 -1.22 -6.87
N SER A 224 11.67 -2.29 -6.88
CA SER A 224 13.03 -2.31 -7.42
C SER A 224 13.08 -2.54 -8.94
N ASP A 225 14.25 -2.34 -9.52
CA ASP A 225 14.49 -2.58 -10.95
C ASP A 225 14.57 -4.08 -11.30
N GLU A 226 14.62 -4.97 -10.29
CA GLU A 226 14.57 -6.43 -10.49
C GLU A 226 13.27 -6.89 -11.13
N SER A 227 12.17 -6.12 -10.95
CA SER A 227 10.87 -6.38 -11.56
C SER A 227 10.63 -5.57 -12.84
N SER A 228 11.69 -5.17 -13.55
CA SER A 228 11.64 -4.29 -14.74
C SER A 228 10.71 -4.77 -15.86
N TYR A 229 10.43 -6.07 -15.93
CA TYR A 229 9.52 -6.65 -16.95
C TYR A 229 8.17 -7.09 -16.37
N SER A 230 7.79 -6.57 -15.20
CA SER A 230 6.52 -6.90 -14.52
C SER A 230 5.62 -5.68 -14.48
N THR A 231 4.51 -5.68 -15.23
CA THR A 231 3.45 -4.66 -15.14
C THR A 231 2.09 -5.30 -15.39
N GLY A 232 1.04 -4.79 -14.75
CA GLY A 232 -0.33 -5.33 -14.81
C GLY A 232 -0.49 -6.71 -14.14
N SER A 233 0.52 -7.17 -13.41
CA SER A 233 0.58 -8.50 -12.82
C SER A 233 0.03 -8.54 -11.39
N GLU A 234 -0.38 -9.75 -10.99
CA GLU A 234 -0.90 -10.07 -9.67
C GLU A 234 0.09 -10.97 -8.94
N PHE A 235 0.45 -10.61 -7.71
CA PHE A 235 1.38 -11.36 -6.86
C PHE A 235 0.67 -11.77 -5.58
N VAL A 236 0.49 -13.08 -5.38
CA VAL A 236 -0.25 -13.67 -4.25
C VAL A 236 0.70 -14.13 -3.16
#